data_5d048f48745acc43c07df30069334173
#
_entry.id   5d048f48745acc43c07df30069334173
#
_cell.length_a   1.000
_cell.length_b   1.000
_cell.length_c   1.000
_cell.angle_alpha   90.00
_cell.angle_beta   90.00
_cell.angle_gamma   90.00
#
_symmetry.space_group_name_H-M   'P 1'
#
loop_
_entity.id
_entity.type
_entity.pdbx_description
1 polymer ?
#
loop_
_entity_poly.entity_id
_entity_poly.type
_entity_poly.pdbx_seq_one_letter_code
_entity_poly.pdbx_strand_id
1 'polypeptide(L)'
;MNDHDFMRYSRQLLLEDIAIEGQQKLLASRVLIIGLGGLGSPAALYLAGAGVGTLTLADDDAVHLSNLQRQILFTSADIDRPKAAAAQTRLSQLNPQIKLVALQQRLSGEALRAEVAKADVVLDCTDNMVTRQAINAACVALDTPLVTASAVGFGGQLMVLTPPWRQGCYRCLWPESDEPQRNCRTAGIVGPVVGMMGTLQALETIKLLSGMGDAAQHPAAVRRPHQQLARPCATALPELPGVRRAACRSGLTTSRWRAPTISASAPC
;
A
#
# COMPACT_ATOMS: atom_id res chain seq x y z
N MET A 1 9.79 1.36 24.85
CA MET A 1 8.39 0.95 25.09
C MET A 1 8.11 1.08 26.58
N ASN A 2 6.99 1.68 26.94
CA ASN A 2 6.47 1.78 28.29
C ASN A 2 5.36 0.74 28.53
N ASP A 3 4.81 0.66 29.75
CA ASP A 3 3.76 -0.32 30.11
C ASP A 3 2.49 -0.18 29.25
N HIS A 4 2.14 1.05 28.87
CA HIS A 4 1.01 1.31 27.99
C HIS A 4 1.24 0.77 26.58
N ASP A 5 2.47 0.88 26.06
CA ASP A 5 2.85 0.28 24.77
C ASP A 5 2.76 -1.25 24.82
N PHE A 6 3.25 -1.86 25.92
CA PHE A 6 3.16 -3.31 26.12
C PHE A 6 1.72 -3.78 26.12
N MET A 7 0.81 -3.08 26.78
CA MET A 7 -0.61 -3.40 26.78
C MET A 7 -1.24 -3.22 25.40
N ARG A 8 -0.98 -2.09 24.73
CA ARG A 8 -1.56 -1.76 23.42
C ARG A 8 -1.15 -2.76 22.35
N TYR A 9 0.13 -3.10 22.29
CA TYR A 9 0.69 -3.96 21.24
C TYR A 9 0.85 -5.42 21.66
N SER A 10 0.30 -5.81 22.83
CA SER A 10 0.48 -7.15 23.43
C SER A 10 0.23 -8.29 22.45
N ARG A 11 -0.76 -8.16 21.56
CA ARG A 11 -1.09 -9.21 20.59
C ARG A 11 -0.06 -9.33 19.45
N GLN A 12 0.57 -8.23 19.06
CA GLN A 12 1.66 -8.22 18.09
C GLN A 12 2.96 -8.75 18.70
N LEU A 13 3.22 -8.42 19.95
CA LEU A 13 4.40 -8.87 20.69
C LEU A 13 4.47 -10.40 20.88
N LEU A 14 3.33 -11.10 20.79
CA LEU A 14 3.27 -12.58 20.84
C LEU A 14 3.73 -13.24 19.53
N LEU A 15 3.84 -12.48 18.44
CA LEU A 15 4.31 -13.00 17.17
C LEU A 15 5.84 -13.04 17.17
N GLU A 16 6.44 -14.23 17.00
CA GLU A 16 7.90 -14.41 17.00
C GLU A 16 8.60 -13.51 15.97
N ASP A 17 7.97 -13.30 14.80
CA ASP A 17 8.48 -12.46 13.71
C ASP A 17 8.45 -10.96 14.04
N ILE A 18 7.64 -10.50 14.98
CA ILE A 18 7.58 -9.10 15.42
C ILE A 18 8.29 -8.95 16.75
N ALA A 19 7.82 -9.62 17.78
CA ALA A 19 8.31 -9.56 19.15
C ALA A 19 8.56 -8.10 19.65
N ILE A 20 9.41 -7.89 20.61
CA ILE A 20 9.74 -6.56 21.14
C ILE A 20 10.56 -5.76 20.12
N GLU A 21 11.50 -6.40 19.45
CA GLU A 21 12.40 -5.75 18.51
C GLU A 21 11.66 -5.20 17.28
N GLY A 22 10.80 -6.01 16.66
CA GLY A 22 9.99 -5.57 15.54
C GLY A 22 9.02 -4.43 15.92
N GLN A 23 8.42 -4.49 17.12
CA GLN A 23 7.57 -3.41 17.60
C GLN A 23 8.34 -2.12 17.85
N GLN A 24 9.57 -2.19 18.36
CA GLN A 24 10.44 -1.02 18.51
C GLN A 24 10.79 -0.41 17.16
N LYS A 25 11.06 -1.23 16.14
CA LYS A 25 11.27 -0.76 14.76
C LYS A 25 10.03 -0.04 14.23
N LEU A 26 8.82 -0.59 14.43
CA LEU A 26 7.56 0.06 14.03
C LEU A 26 7.39 1.43 14.71
N LEU A 27 7.62 1.51 16.02
CA LEU A 27 7.52 2.76 16.78
C LEU A 27 8.54 3.83 16.34
N ALA A 28 9.69 3.42 15.82
CA ALA A 28 10.70 4.32 15.29
C ALA A 28 10.45 4.73 13.84
N SER A 29 9.61 4.01 13.13
CA SER A 29 9.43 4.14 11.67
C SER A 29 8.55 5.32 11.28
N ARG A 30 8.77 5.78 10.03
CA ARG A 30 8.08 6.89 9.39
C ARG A 30 7.49 6.43 8.06
N VAL A 31 6.19 6.53 7.90
CA VAL A 31 5.50 6.14 6.67
C VAL A 31 4.82 7.35 6.03
N LEU A 32 5.02 7.51 4.73
CA LEU A 32 4.30 8.47 3.91
C LEU A 32 3.17 7.78 3.18
N ILE A 33 1.93 8.20 3.44
CA ILE A 33 0.73 7.71 2.74
C ILE A 33 0.25 8.78 1.79
N ILE A 34 0.26 8.51 0.49
CA ILE A 34 -0.20 9.43 -0.56
C ILE A 34 -1.53 8.94 -1.09
N GLY A 35 -2.58 9.72 -0.85
CA GLY A 35 -3.98 9.36 -1.11
C GLY A 35 -4.66 8.72 0.09
N LEU A 36 -5.75 9.34 0.58
CA LEU A 36 -6.56 8.85 1.71
C LEU A 36 -7.94 8.37 1.23
N GLY A 37 -7.99 7.88 0.01
CA GLY A 37 -9.18 7.29 -0.59
C GLY A 37 -9.48 5.88 -0.05
N GLY A 38 -10.10 5.03 -0.89
CA GLY A 38 -10.49 3.68 -0.49
C GLY A 38 -9.32 2.76 -0.14
N LEU A 39 -8.12 3.00 -0.67
CA LEU A 39 -6.87 2.29 -0.32
C LEU A 39 -6.26 2.87 0.97
N GLY A 40 -6.04 4.18 0.99
CA GLY A 40 -5.35 4.85 2.10
C GLY A 40 -6.12 4.84 3.41
N SER A 41 -7.46 4.85 3.36
CA SER A 41 -8.30 4.77 4.56
C SER A 41 -8.02 3.54 5.42
N PRO A 42 -8.16 2.31 4.95
CA PRO A 42 -7.83 1.13 5.73
C PRO A 42 -6.33 1.00 6.02
N ALA A 43 -5.46 1.39 5.06
CA ALA A 43 -4.02 1.33 5.28
C ALA A 43 -3.61 2.20 6.48
N ALA A 44 -4.08 3.45 6.55
CA ALA A 44 -3.78 4.36 7.64
C ALA A 44 -4.30 3.86 8.99
N LEU A 45 -5.51 3.27 9.03
CA LEU A 45 -6.09 2.68 10.25
C LEU A 45 -5.21 1.56 10.81
N TYR A 46 -4.80 0.60 9.96
CA TYR A 46 -3.98 -0.53 10.42
C TYR A 46 -2.57 -0.12 10.79
N LEU A 47 -1.94 0.80 10.06
CA LEU A 47 -0.60 1.30 10.40
C LEU A 47 -0.60 2.09 11.71
N ALA A 48 -1.63 2.93 11.94
CA ALA A 48 -1.81 3.63 13.20
C ALA A 48 -2.06 2.66 14.36
N GLY A 49 -2.93 1.67 14.15
CA GLY A 49 -3.22 0.62 15.14
C GLY A 49 -2.00 -0.23 15.48
N ALA A 50 -1.16 -0.54 14.50
CA ALA A 50 0.08 -1.31 14.68
C ALA A 50 1.20 -0.50 15.36
N GLY A 51 1.06 0.81 15.51
CA GLY A 51 2.03 1.65 16.20
C GLY A 51 3.20 2.09 15.34
N VAL A 52 2.98 2.34 14.03
CA VAL A 52 3.97 3.06 13.22
C VAL A 52 4.15 4.45 13.80
N GLY A 53 5.38 4.79 14.21
CA GLY A 53 5.65 5.96 15.06
C GLY A 53 5.32 7.30 14.42
N THR A 54 5.47 7.42 13.09
CA THR A 54 5.06 8.64 12.35
C THR A 54 4.32 8.27 11.07
N LEU A 55 3.11 8.81 10.89
CA LEU A 55 2.36 8.74 9.65
C LEU A 55 2.22 10.15 9.05
N THR A 56 2.77 10.36 7.87
CA THR A 56 2.52 11.54 7.05
C THR A 56 1.40 11.23 6.07
N LEU A 57 0.30 11.98 6.17
CA LEU A 57 -0.97 11.76 5.49
C LEU A 57 -1.17 12.85 4.42
N ALA A 58 -0.96 12.54 3.15
CA ALA A 58 -1.03 13.49 2.06
C ALA A 58 -2.27 13.25 1.19
N ASP A 59 -3.17 14.22 1.13
CA ASP A 59 -4.36 14.21 0.25
C ASP A 59 -4.84 15.65 0.06
N ASP A 60 -5.15 16.04 -1.18
CA ASP A 60 -5.60 17.40 -1.55
C ASP A 60 -7.14 17.52 -1.61
N ASP A 61 -7.86 16.40 -1.50
CA ASP A 61 -9.33 16.37 -1.59
C ASP A 61 -10.03 16.64 -0.26
N ALA A 62 -11.33 16.99 -0.36
CA ALA A 62 -12.28 16.94 0.74
C ALA A 62 -13.06 15.62 0.75
N VAL A 63 -13.71 15.32 1.88
CA VAL A 63 -14.61 14.18 2.02
C VAL A 63 -15.93 14.49 1.32
N HIS A 64 -16.39 13.60 0.44
CA HIS A 64 -17.67 13.70 -0.23
C HIS A 64 -18.58 12.52 0.12
N LEU A 65 -19.90 12.71 0.08
CA LEU A 65 -20.89 11.66 0.35
C LEU A 65 -20.64 10.40 -0.49
N SER A 66 -20.28 10.56 -1.77
CA SER A 66 -19.98 9.45 -2.69
C SER A 66 -18.71 8.66 -2.33
N ASN A 67 -17.90 9.14 -1.39
CA ASN A 67 -16.71 8.46 -0.90
C ASN A 67 -17.01 7.43 0.18
N LEU A 68 -18.03 7.66 1.00
CA LEU A 68 -18.28 6.95 2.25
C LEU A 68 -18.52 5.44 2.07
N GLN A 69 -19.00 5.02 0.90
CA GLN A 69 -19.22 3.61 0.60
C GLN A 69 -17.91 2.75 0.56
N ARG A 70 -16.71 3.41 0.49
CA ARG A 70 -15.42 2.73 0.42
C ARG A 70 -14.30 3.38 1.22
N GLN A 71 -14.45 4.61 1.67
CA GLN A 71 -13.47 5.36 2.45
C GLN A 71 -13.86 5.32 3.92
N ILE A 72 -13.69 4.15 4.54
CA ILE A 72 -14.23 3.80 5.87
C ILE A 72 -13.58 4.56 7.05
N LEU A 73 -12.54 5.33 6.79
CA LEU A 73 -11.92 6.22 7.78
C LEU A 73 -12.83 7.40 8.11
N PHE A 74 -13.69 7.81 7.16
CA PHE A 74 -14.54 8.98 7.26
C PHE A 74 -15.99 8.61 7.56
N THR A 75 -16.71 9.57 8.14
CA THR A 75 -18.15 9.49 8.48
C THR A 75 -18.91 10.61 7.80
N SER A 76 -20.24 10.58 7.90
CA SER A 76 -21.10 11.67 7.38
C SER A 76 -20.80 13.03 8.04
N ALA A 77 -20.28 13.03 9.28
CA ALA A 77 -19.88 14.26 9.98
C ALA A 77 -18.58 14.89 9.41
N ASP A 78 -17.86 14.16 8.56
CA ASP A 78 -16.62 14.63 7.94
C ASP A 78 -16.82 15.20 6.54
N ILE A 79 -18.06 15.19 6.01
CA ILE A 79 -18.36 15.76 4.68
C ILE A 79 -17.86 17.20 4.62
N ASP A 80 -17.26 17.58 3.49
CA ASP A 80 -16.64 18.88 3.17
C ASP A 80 -15.37 19.21 3.98
N ARG A 81 -14.96 18.36 4.93
CA ARG A 81 -13.66 18.53 5.61
C ARG A 81 -12.53 18.01 4.73
N PRO A 82 -11.33 18.65 4.77
CA PRO A 82 -10.15 18.12 4.11
C PRO A 82 -9.81 16.70 4.60
N LYS A 83 -9.60 15.75 3.69
CA LYS A 83 -9.36 14.33 4.02
C LYS A 83 -8.17 14.16 4.96
N ALA A 84 -7.06 14.86 4.72
CA ALA A 84 -5.87 14.76 5.56
C ALA A 84 -6.15 15.19 7.01
N ALA A 85 -6.89 16.28 7.23
CA ALA A 85 -7.25 16.76 8.56
C ALA A 85 -8.26 15.84 9.25
N ALA A 86 -9.28 15.36 8.53
CA ALA A 86 -10.27 14.41 9.07
C ALA A 86 -9.59 13.09 9.46
N ALA A 87 -8.70 12.58 8.62
CA ALA A 87 -7.89 11.39 8.90
C ALA A 87 -7.02 11.57 10.15
N GLN A 88 -6.31 12.69 10.27
CA GLN A 88 -5.50 13.00 11.44
C GLN A 88 -6.33 12.98 12.73
N THR A 89 -7.50 13.62 12.71
CA THR A 89 -8.42 13.62 13.86
C THR A 89 -8.86 12.21 14.24
N ARG A 90 -9.22 11.39 13.26
CA ARG A 90 -9.71 10.03 13.51
C ARG A 90 -8.59 9.10 14.00
N LEU A 91 -7.42 9.18 13.42
CA LEU A 91 -6.29 8.34 13.78
C LEU A 91 -5.68 8.73 15.13
N SER A 92 -5.73 10.01 15.53
CA SER A 92 -5.32 10.43 16.87
C SER A 92 -6.20 9.87 17.97
N GLN A 93 -7.49 9.66 17.69
CA GLN A 93 -8.43 8.97 18.60
C GLN A 93 -8.14 7.47 18.69
N LEU A 94 -7.71 6.84 17.60
CA LEU A 94 -7.34 5.42 17.57
C LEU A 94 -6.02 5.17 18.33
N ASN A 95 -4.99 5.98 18.04
CA ASN A 95 -3.69 5.87 18.65
C ASN A 95 -3.07 7.26 18.92
N PRO A 96 -3.27 7.81 20.13
CA PRO A 96 -2.76 9.14 20.47
C PRO A 96 -1.23 9.20 20.68
N GLN A 97 -0.54 8.06 20.68
CA GLN A 97 0.90 8.00 20.96
C GLN A 97 1.77 8.17 19.71
N ILE A 98 1.20 7.97 18.53
CA ILE A 98 1.92 8.14 17.26
C ILE A 98 1.87 9.60 16.80
N LYS A 99 2.88 9.98 16.03
CA LYS A 99 2.91 11.29 15.38
C LYS A 99 2.17 11.26 14.06
N LEU A 100 1.20 12.17 13.90
CA LEU A 100 0.40 12.33 12.69
C LEU A 100 0.68 13.69 12.05
N VAL A 101 1.07 13.69 10.78
CA VAL A 101 1.33 14.91 10.00
C VAL A 101 0.35 14.94 8.84
N ALA A 102 -0.58 15.89 8.86
CA ALA A 102 -1.55 16.08 7.79
C ALA A 102 -1.03 17.09 6.76
N LEU A 103 -0.95 16.67 5.49
CA LEU A 103 -0.57 17.50 4.36
C LEU A 103 -1.77 17.64 3.41
N GLN A 104 -2.46 18.79 3.49
CA GLN A 104 -3.63 19.12 2.67
C GLN A 104 -3.18 19.67 1.32
N GLN A 105 -2.39 18.88 0.59
CA GLN A 105 -1.84 19.28 -0.70
C GLN A 105 -1.54 18.07 -1.59
N ARG A 106 -1.58 18.29 -2.89
CA ARG A 106 -1.05 17.34 -3.86
C ARG A 106 0.46 17.42 -3.86
N LEU A 107 1.11 16.33 -3.46
CA LEU A 107 2.56 16.24 -3.49
C LEU A 107 3.05 16.04 -4.94
N SER A 108 3.95 16.91 -5.39
CA SER A 108 4.60 16.83 -6.71
C SER A 108 5.99 17.48 -6.67
N GLY A 109 6.83 17.16 -7.66
CA GLY A 109 8.14 17.78 -7.82
C GLY A 109 9.01 17.70 -6.55
N GLU A 110 9.53 18.87 -6.14
CA GLU A 110 10.41 19.02 -4.97
C GLU A 110 9.70 18.64 -3.65
N ALA A 111 8.43 19.06 -3.47
CA ALA A 111 7.67 18.75 -2.26
C ALA A 111 7.49 17.25 -2.06
N LEU A 112 7.22 16.50 -3.16
CA LEU A 112 7.14 15.04 -3.12
C LEU A 112 8.49 14.43 -2.71
N ARG A 113 9.58 14.86 -3.33
CA ARG A 113 10.93 14.37 -3.01
C ARG A 113 11.30 14.63 -1.56
N ALA A 114 10.99 15.82 -1.05
CA ALA A 114 11.27 16.19 0.33
C ALA A 114 10.51 15.32 1.35
N GLU A 115 9.28 14.91 1.05
CA GLU A 115 8.52 14.01 1.95
C GLU A 115 8.95 12.56 1.80
N VAL A 116 9.27 12.07 0.58
CA VAL A 116 9.83 10.73 0.35
C VAL A 116 11.16 10.56 1.08
N ALA A 117 12.04 11.57 1.06
CA ALA A 117 13.33 11.53 1.75
C ALA A 117 13.24 11.38 3.29
N LYS A 118 12.08 11.68 3.87
CA LYS A 118 11.83 11.56 5.33
C LYS A 118 11.21 10.20 5.70
N ALA A 119 10.79 9.42 4.74
CA ALA A 119 10.03 8.20 4.94
C ALA A 119 10.91 6.95 4.81
N ASP A 120 10.67 5.97 5.68
CA ASP A 120 11.26 4.64 5.57
C ASP A 120 10.52 3.77 4.55
N VAL A 121 9.22 4.03 4.34
CA VAL A 121 8.37 3.40 3.32
C VAL A 121 7.34 4.40 2.81
N VAL A 122 7.07 4.37 1.51
CA VAL A 122 6.00 5.14 0.88
C VAL A 122 4.87 4.21 0.46
N LEU A 123 3.62 4.58 0.81
CA LEU A 123 2.41 3.94 0.29
C LEU A 123 1.80 4.82 -0.80
N ASP A 124 1.73 4.26 -2.00
CA ASP A 124 0.95 4.84 -3.09
C ASP A 124 -0.48 4.29 -3.05
N CYS A 125 -1.40 5.12 -2.59
CA CYS A 125 -2.83 4.85 -2.50
C CYS A 125 -3.64 5.72 -3.49
N THR A 126 -2.98 6.22 -4.54
CA THR A 126 -3.58 7.10 -5.55
C THR A 126 -4.35 6.34 -6.63
N ASP A 127 -5.17 7.04 -7.40
CA ASP A 127 -6.02 6.47 -8.46
C ASP A 127 -5.65 6.96 -9.87
N ASN A 128 -4.49 7.64 -10.02
CA ASN A 128 -4.06 8.17 -11.31
C ASN A 128 -2.59 7.85 -11.62
N MET A 129 -2.31 7.57 -12.89
CA MET A 129 -1.00 7.11 -13.34
C MET A 129 0.10 8.18 -13.25
N VAL A 130 -0.23 9.43 -13.48
CA VAL A 130 0.75 10.53 -13.43
C VAL A 130 1.35 10.65 -12.05
N THR A 131 0.49 10.63 -11.02
CA THR A 131 0.95 10.67 -9.62
C THR A 131 1.74 9.39 -9.26
N ARG A 132 1.28 8.20 -9.68
CA ARG A 132 1.98 6.93 -9.45
C ARG A 132 3.39 6.93 -10.03
N GLN A 133 3.55 7.38 -11.28
CA GLN A 133 4.85 7.49 -11.93
C GLN A 133 5.77 8.49 -11.23
N ALA A 134 5.22 9.62 -10.77
CA ALA A 134 5.99 10.61 -10.00
C ALA A 134 6.46 10.06 -8.65
N ILE A 135 5.58 9.35 -7.92
CA ILE A 135 5.92 8.68 -6.66
C ILE A 135 7.01 7.63 -6.89
N ASN A 136 6.82 6.76 -7.89
CA ASN A 136 7.82 5.74 -8.24
C ASN A 136 9.18 6.37 -8.56
N ALA A 137 9.20 7.43 -9.37
CA ALA A 137 10.44 8.10 -9.73
C ALA A 137 11.16 8.71 -8.51
N ALA A 138 10.41 9.30 -7.57
CA ALA A 138 10.97 9.82 -6.33
C ALA A 138 11.53 8.71 -5.44
N CYS A 139 10.79 7.60 -5.27
CA CYS A 139 11.21 6.45 -4.47
C CYS A 139 12.47 5.79 -5.05
N VAL A 140 12.54 5.60 -6.38
CA VAL A 140 13.73 5.05 -7.05
C VAL A 140 14.94 5.96 -6.88
N ALA A 141 14.75 7.27 -7.02
CA ALA A 141 15.85 8.23 -6.90
C ALA A 141 16.42 8.37 -5.48
N LEU A 142 15.62 8.02 -4.47
CA LEU A 142 15.98 8.16 -3.04
C LEU A 142 16.17 6.82 -2.35
N ASP A 143 16.14 5.70 -3.09
CA ASP A 143 16.22 4.33 -2.57
C ASP A 143 15.22 4.05 -1.44
N THR A 144 14.01 4.64 -1.53
CA THR A 144 12.94 4.47 -0.54
C THR A 144 11.97 3.38 -1.00
N PRO A 145 11.68 2.33 -0.21
CA PRO A 145 10.71 1.30 -0.52
C PRO A 145 9.33 1.87 -0.85
N LEU A 146 8.66 1.28 -1.85
CA LEU A 146 7.34 1.67 -2.32
C LEU A 146 6.37 0.50 -2.26
N VAL A 147 5.26 0.67 -1.54
CA VAL A 147 4.13 -0.26 -1.53
C VAL A 147 2.98 0.38 -2.30
N THR A 148 2.69 -0.11 -3.49
CA THR A 148 1.65 0.45 -4.36
C THR A 148 0.53 -0.54 -4.60
N ALA A 149 -0.72 -0.08 -4.59
CA ALA A 149 -1.88 -0.88 -4.92
C ALA A 149 -2.84 -0.17 -5.85
N SER A 150 -3.64 -0.95 -6.55
CA SER A 150 -4.76 -0.47 -7.35
C SER A 150 -5.95 -1.41 -7.23
N ALA A 151 -7.16 -0.88 -7.40
CA ALA A 151 -8.38 -1.66 -7.39
C ALA A 151 -9.41 -1.08 -8.35
N VAL A 152 -10.06 -1.95 -9.14
CA VAL A 152 -11.12 -1.59 -10.09
C VAL A 152 -12.15 -2.72 -10.14
N GLY A 153 -13.42 -2.40 -10.00
CA GLY A 153 -14.52 -3.38 -10.00
C GLY A 153 -14.35 -4.40 -8.88
N PHE A 154 -14.10 -5.66 -9.22
CA PHE A 154 -13.88 -6.77 -8.30
C PHE A 154 -12.42 -7.25 -8.28
N GLY A 155 -11.51 -6.54 -8.87
CA GLY A 155 -10.10 -6.91 -8.94
C GLY A 155 -9.20 -5.86 -8.31
N GLY A 156 -8.03 -6.28 -7.83
CA GLY A 156 -7.00 -5.41 -7.33
C GLY A 156 -5.60 -5.97 -7.59
N GLN A 157 -4.61 -5.11 -7.48
CA GLN A 157 -3.19 -5.43 -7.62
C GLN A 157 -2.43 -4.77 -6.49
N LEU A 158 -1.46 -5.47 -5.94
CA LEU A 158 -0.53 -4.98 -4.93
C LEU A 158 0.89 -5.30 -5.39
N MET A 159 1.79 -4.37 -5.18
CA MET A 159 3.21 -4.56 -5.41
C MET A 159 4.02 -3.94 -4.28
N VAL A 160 5.07 -4.65 -3.90
CA VAL A 160 6.12 -4.18 -3.00
C VAL A 160 7.38 -4.03 -3.83
N LEU A 161 7.89 -2.82 -3.92
CA LEU A 161 9.03 -2.45 -4.75
C LEU A 161 10.13 -1.90 -3.83
N THR A 162 11.26 -2.57 -3.78
CA THR A 162 12.33 -2.27 -2.83
C THR A 162 13.68 -2.08 -3.54
N PRO A 163 14.56 -1.21 -2.99
CA PRO A 163 15.96 -1.18 -3.40
C PRO A 163 16.62 -2.56 -3.27
N PRO A 164 17.59 -2.88 -4.07
CA PRO A 164 18.22 -2.11 -5.15
C PRO A 164 17.52 -2.26 -6.51
N TRP A 165 16.20 -2.38 -6.56
CA TRP A 165 15.33 -2.39 -7.76
C TRP A 165 15.64 -3.50 -8.79
N ARG A 166 16.21 -4.62 -8.34
CA ARG A 166 16.64 -5.73 -9.21
C ARG A 166 15.49 -6.37 -9.99
N GLN A 167 14.28 -6.31 -9.45
CA GLN A 167 13.08 -6.84 -10.08
C GLN A 167 12.33 -5.80 -10.92
N GLY A 168 12.91 -4.61 -11.06
CA GLY A 168 12.31 -3.48 -11.72
C GLY A 168 11.56 -2.57 -10.77
N CYS A 169 11.07 -1.46 -11.31
CA CYS A 169 10.24 -0.49 -10.59
C CYS A 169 8.84 -0.44 -11.24
N TYR A 170 7.95 0.38 -10.72
CA TYR A 170 6.58 0.51 -11.24
C TYR A 170 6.56 0.85 -12.75
N ARG A 171 7.45 1.71 -13.21
CA ARG A 171 7.56 2.10 -14.64
C ARG A 171 7.99 0.95 -15.54
N CYS A 172 8.75 -0.02 -15.03
CA CYS A 172 9.14 -1.21 -15.80
C CYS A 172 7.94 -2.11 -16.14
N LEU A 173 6.91 -2.13 -15.28
CA LEU A 173 5.70 -2.92 -15.45
C LEU A 173 4.61 -2.15 -16.21
N TRP A 174 4.52 -0.86 -15.96
CA TRP A 174 3.59 0.06 -16.64
C TRP A 174 4.37 1.24 -17.22
N PRO A 175 4.95 1.09 -18.42
CA PRO A 175 5.51 2.21 -19.16
C PRO A 175 4.45 3.30 -19.38
N GLU A 176 4.89 4.53 -19.48
CA GLU A 176 3.98 5.63 -19.85
C GLU A 176 3.32 5.32 -21.19
N SER A 177 1.99 5.39 -21.22
CA SER A 177 1.20 5.24 -22.44
C SER A 177 0.19 6.39 -22.51
N ASP A 178 -0.07 6.85 -23.73
CA ASP A 178 -1.08 7.89 -24.00
C ASP A 178 -2.51 7.35 -23.90
N GLU A 179 -2.70 6.05 -23.65
CA GLU A 179 -4.02 5.45 -23.57
C GLU A 179 -4.75 5.86 -22.28
N PRO A 180 -6.03 6.28 -22.37
CA PRO A 180 -6.84 6.61 -21.22
C PRO A 180 -7.08 5.37 -20.37
N GLN A 181 -6.52 5.33 -19.17
CA GLN A 181 -6.67 4.20 -18.27
C GLN A 181 -8.03 4.25 -17.55
N ARG A 182 -8.65 3.06 -17.40
CA ARG A 182 -9.84 2.90 -16.56
C ARG A 182 -9.48 3.14 -15.10
N ASN A 183 -10.15 4.09 -14.47
CA ASN A 183 -10.01 4.39 -13.04
C ASN A 183 -11.30 4.06 -12.27
N CYS A 184 -11.26 4.14 -10.95
CA CYS A 184 -12.43 3.85 -10.10
C CYS A 184 -13.63 4.75 -10.39
N ARG A 185 -13.44 5.96 -10.93
CA ARG A 185 -14.50 6.90 -11.26
C ARG A 185 -15.30 6.47 -12.49
N THR A 186 -14.63 5.84 -13.47
CA THR A 186 -15.24 5.43 -14.74
C THR A 186 -15.68 3.96 -14.77
N ALA A 187 -14.99 3.08 -14.03
CA ALA A 187 -15.24 1.63 -14.05
C ALA A 187 -15.98 1.10 -12.80
N GLY A 188 -16.16 1.94 -11.78
CA GLY A 188 -16.73 1.54 -10.50
C GLY A 188 -15.80 0.67 -9.65
N ILE A 189 -16.14 0.54 -8.35
CA ILE A 189 -15.37 -0.23 -7.37
C ILE A 189 -16.28 -0.71 -6.24
N VAL A 190 -16.08 -1.93 -5.78
CA VAL A 190 -16.75 -2.46 -4.59
C VAL A 190 -15.87 -2.16 -3.36
N GLY A 191 -16.45 -1.55 -2.33
CA GLY A 191 -15.76 -1.12 -1.12
C GLY A 191 -14.86 -2.19 -0.50
N PRO A 192 -15.34 -3.42 -0.21
CA PRO A 192 -14.53 -4.50 0.34
C PRO A 192 -13.28 -4.84 -0.47
N VAL A 193 -13.31 -4.75 -1.81
CA VAL A 193 -12.15 -5.05 -2.65
C VAL A 193 -11.05 -4.02 -2.45
N VAL A 194 -11.38 -2.73 -2.53
CA VAL A 194 -10.39 -1.68 -2.30
C VAL A 194 -9.93 -1.65 -0.84
N GLY A 195 -10.83 -1.94 0.10
CA GLY A 195 -10.50 -2.06 1.52
C GLY A 195 -9.48 -3.16 1.79
N MET A 196 -9.67 -4.35 1.19
CA MET A 196 -8.73 -5.46 1.29
C MET A 196 -7.37 -5.10 0.70
N MET A 197 -7.31 -4.41 -0.44
CA MET A 197 -6.05 -3.98 -1.05
C MET A 197 -5.29 -3.00 -0.15
N GLY A 198 -5.96 -2.02 0.45
CA GLY A 198 -5.33 -1.10 1.40
C GLY A 198 -4.88 -1.79 2.69
N THR A 199 -5.64 -2.77 3.17
CA THR A 199 -5.23 -3.62 4.31
C THR A 199 -3.98 -4.43 3.99
N LEU A 200 -3.88 -5.00 2.79
CA LEU A 200 -2.69 -5.71 2.33
C LEU A 200 -1.48 -4.75 2.18
N GLN A 201 -1.69 -3.50 1.73
CA GLN A 201 -0.62 -2.50 1.74
C GLN A 201 -0.08 -2.28 3.16
N ALA A 202 -0.96 -2.15 4.15
CA ALA A 202 -0.54 -2.00 5.54
C ALA A 202 0.22 -3.23 6.04
N LEU A 203 -0.25 -4.44 5.74
CA LEU A 203 0.41 -5.69 6.13
C LEU A 203 1.83 -5.78 5.57
N GLU A 204 2.00 -5.54 4.26
CA GLU A 204 3.33 -5.57 3.64
C GLU A 204 4.25 -4.47 4.19
N THR A 205 3.69 -3.30 4.51
CA THR A 205 4.44 -2.22 5.15
C THR A 205 4.91 -2.61 6.55
N ILE A 206 4.06 -3.23 7.37
CA ILE A 206 4.43 -3.73 8.70
C ILE A 206 5.56 -4.76 8.59
N LYS A 207 5.47 -5.69 7.63
CA LYS A 207 6.52 -6.70 7.39
C LYS A 207 7.87 -6.06 7.03
N LEU A 208 7.87 -5.07 6.12
CA LEU A 208 9.07 -4.33 5.76
C LEU A 208 9.71 -3.63 6.97
N LEU A 209 8.90 -2.94 7.76
CA LEU A 209 9.37 -2.11 8.87
C LEU A 209 9.80 -2.93 10.08
N SER A 210 9.14 -4.04 10.37
CA SER A 210 9.51 -4.93 11.49
C SER A 210 10.78 -5.74 11.21
N GLY A 211 11.22 -5.80 9.93
CA GLY A 211 12.39 -6.56 9.53
C GLY A 211 12.11 -8.04 9.31
N MET A 212 10.84 -8.42 9.13
CA MET A 212 10.48 -9.75 8.62
C MET A 212 11.08 -9.90 7.23
N GLY A 213 12.11 -10.75 7.11
CA GLY A 213 12.79 -11.02 5.85
C GLY A 213 11.82 -11.43 4.75
N ASP A 214 12.13 -11.10 3.49
CA ASP A 214 11.33 -11.38 2.29
C ASP A 214 9.87 -10.88 2.34
N ALA A 215 9.70 -9.59 2.66
CA ALA A 215 8.50 -8.89 2.24
C ALA A 215 8.27 -9.21 0.76
N ALA A 216 7.13 -9.79 0.47
CA ALA A 216 6.87 -10.51 -0.75
C ALA A 216 7.34 -9.74 -1.99
N GLN A 217 8.50 -10.08 -2.51
CA GLN A 217 9.01 -9.62 -3.80
C GLN A 217 8.13 -10.16 -4.97
N HIS A 218 6.89 -10.55 -4.65
CA HIS A 218 5.94 -11.09 -5.60
C HIS A 218 4.67 -10.23 -5.61
N PRO A 219 4.21 -9.79 -6.79
CA PRO A 219 2.95 -9.07 -6.90
C PRO A 219 1.81 -9.96 -6.39
N ALA A 220 1.18 -9.55 -5.29
CA ALA A 220 -0.06 -10.16 -4.84
C ALA A 220 -1.22 -9.59 -5.66
N ALA A 221 -1.93 -10.46 -6.38
CA ALA A 221 -3.10 -10.07 -7.14
C ALA A 221 -4.34 -10.75 -6.56
N VAL A 222 -5.34 -9.95 -6.20
CA VAL A 222 -6.68 -10.45 -5.86
C VAL A 222 -7.52 -10.49 -7.12
N ARG A 223 -8.06 -11.66 -7.46
CA ARG A 223 -8.66 -11.94 -8.77
C ARG A 223 -10.18 -11.99 -8.77
N ARG A 224 -10.74 -11.71 -9.97
CA ARG A 224 -12.05 -12.21 -10.38
C ARG A 224 -12.01 -13.75 -10.57
N PRO A 225 -13.11 -14.49 -10.31
CA PRO A 225 -13.14 -15.95 -10.38
C PRO A 225 -12.81 -16.56 -11.74
N HIS A 226 -12.68 -15.81 -12.82
CA HIS A 226 -12.57 -16.32 -14.18
C HIS A 226 -11.42 -15.74 -15.05
N GLN A 227 -10.43 -15.07 -14.50
CA GLN A 227 -9.27 -14.59 -15.28
C GLN A 227 -7.96 -15.22 -14.83
N GLN A 228 -7.26 -15.88 -15.76
CA GLN A 228 -5.93 -16.44 -15.55
C GLN A 228 -4.86 -15.34 -15.47
N LEU A 229 -3.93 -15.46 -14.51
CA LEU A 229 -2.78 -14.58 -14.37
C LEU A 229 -1.75 -14.85 -15.46
N ALA A 230 -1.44 -13.85 -16.27
CA ALA A 230 -0.12 -13.76 -16.87
C ALA A 230 0.84 -13.21 -15.80
N ARG A 231 1.94 -13.91 -15.50
CA ARG A 231 3.06 -13.33 -14.79
C ARG A 231 3.73 -12.35 -15.74
N PRO A 232 3.87 -11.05 -15.39
CA PRO A 232 4.67 -10.17 -16.24
C PRO A 232 6.12 -10.63 -16.16
N CYS A 233 6.66 -11.04 -17.31
CA CYS A 233 8.10 -11.13 -17.48
C CYS A 233 8.62 -9.69 -17.57
N ALA A 234 9.47 -9.28 -16.65
CA ALA A 234 10.10 -7.98 -16.73
C ALA A 234 11.03 -7.94 -17.95
N THR A 235 10.54 -7.40 -19.04
CA THR A 235 11.40 -7.01 -20.17
C THR A 235 12.13 -5.76 -19.76
N ALA A 236 13.44 -5.88 -19.56
CA ALA A 236 14.31 -4.76 -19.25
C ALA A 236 14.23 -3.70 -20.38
N LEU A 237 13.88 -2.47 -19.99
CA LEU A 237 14.03 -1.31 -20.86
C LEU A 237 15.52 -1.03 -21.12
N PRO A 238 15.86 -0.36 -22.25
CA PRO A 238 17.24 -0.07 -22.60
C PRO A 238 17.92 0.81 -21.55
N GLU A 239 19.13 0.47 -21.29
CA GLU A 239 20.10 0.95 -20.33
C GLU A 239 19.87 2.36 -19.73
N LEU A 240 19.50 2.34 -18.43
CA LEU A 240 19.96 3.40 -17.54
C LEU A 240 21.37 3.03 -17.09
N PRO A 241 22.34 3.97 -17.07
CA PRO A 241 23.72 3.67 -16.69
C PRO A 241 23.78 3.15 -15.25
N GLY A 242 24.18 1.90 -15.09
CA GLY A 242 24.41 1.28 -13.78
C GLY A 242 23.67 -0.02 -13.46
N VAL A 243 22.64 -0.42 -14.23
CA VAL A 243 21.86 -1.64 -13.96
C VAL A 243 22.25 -2.76 -14.92
N ARG A 244 22.97 -3.80 -14.42
CA ARG A 244 23.32 -5.00 -15.20
C ARG A 244 22.11 -5.92 -15.37
N ARG A 245 21.87 -6.39 -16.58
CA ARG A 245 20.83 -7.34 -16.96
C ARG A 245 21.01 -8.69 -16.26
N ALA A 246 19.97 -9.18 -15.58
CA ALA A 246 19.83 -10.58 -15.22
C ALA A 246 18.95 -11.28 -16.28
N ALA A 247 19.49 -12.33 -16.90
CA ALA A 247 18.81 -13.09 -17.94
C ALA A 247 17.59 -13.84 -17.38
N CYS A 248 16.41 -13.57 -17.92
CA CYS A 248 15.19 -14.32 -17.66
C CYS A 248 15.26 -15.67 -18.39
N ARG A 249 15.45 -16.79 -17.67
CA ARG A 249 15.27 -18.13 -18.22
C ARG A 249 13.77 -18.46 -18.24
N SER A 250 13.26 -18.71 -19.43
CA SER A 250 11.91 -19.21 -19.69
C SER A 250 11.72 -20.62 -19.12
N GLY A 251 11.00 -20.74 -18.02
CA GLY A 251 10.51 -21.99 -17.45
C GLY A 251 9.01 -21.91 -17.24
N LEU A 252 8.23 -22.26 -18.26
CA LEU A 252 6.79 -22.47 -18.14
C LEU A 252 6.53 -23.78 -17.41
N THR A 253 6.20 -23.74 -16.13
CA THR A 253 5.54 -24.86 -15.45
C THR A 253 4.14 -24.40 -15.03
N THR A 254 3.15 -24.92 -15.72
CA THR A 254 1.74 -24.77 -15.36
C THR A 254 1.42 -25.72 -14.19
N SER A 255 1.40 -25.23 -12.96
CA SER A 255 0.81 -25.96 -11.85
C SER A 255 -0.69 -25.65 -11.79
N ARG A 256 -1.51 -26.65 -12.16
CA ARG A 256 -2.98 -26.65 -11.93
C ARG A 256 -3.21 -26.80 -10.41
N TRP A 257 -3.67 -25.74 -9.78
CA TRP A 257 -4.31 -25.87 -8.48
C TRP A 257 -5.70 -26.50 -8.67
N ARG A 258 -5.90 -27.73 -8.15
CA ARG A 258 -7.24 -28.29 -7.96
C ARG A 258 -7.73 -27.80 -6.59
N ALA A 259 -8.88 -27.12 -6.56
CA ALA A 259 -9.59 -26.88 -5.31
C ALA A 259 -9.99 -28.22 -4.67
N PRO A 260 -9.90 -28.35 -3.33
CA PRO A 260 -10.44 -29.53 -2.66
C PRO A 260 -11.97 -29.57 -2.84
N THR A 261 -12.47 -30.66 -3.36
CA THR A 261 -13.91 -30.98 -3.41
C THR A 261 -14.39 -31.15 -1.97
N ILE A 262 -15.25 -30.25 -1.50
CA ILE A 262 -16.01 -30.44 -0.27
C ILE A 262 -17.10 -31.46 -0.62
N SER A 263 -16.98 -32.69 -0.11
CA SER A 263 -18.04 -33.66 -0.18
C SER A 263 -19.17 -33.22 0.75
N ALA A 264 -20.32 -32.95 0.18
CA ALA A 264 -21.56 -32.79 0.93
C ALA A 264 -22.01 -34.17 1.44
N SER A 265 -21.84 -34.43 2.74
CA SER A 265 -22.64 -35.45 3.44
C SER A 265 -22.50 -35.25 4.95
N ALA A 266 -23.48 -34.67 5.60
CA ALA A 266 -24.34 -35.27 6.61
C ALA A 266 -25.17 -34.21 7.34
N PRO A 267 -26.44 -34.54 7.68
CA PRO A 267 -27.36 -33.58 8.30
C PRO A 267 -27.26 -33.62 9.81
N CYS A 268 -27.54 -32.52 10.39
CA CYS A 268 -28.16 -32.10 11.66
C CYS A 268 -27.51 -30.85 12.17
#